data_cc5e3802df22f933bb09c68603676dcd
#
_entry.id   cc5e3802df22f933bb09c68603676dcd
#
_cell.length_a   1.000
_cell.length_b   1.000
_cell.length_c   1.000
_cell.angle_alpha   90.00
_cell.angle_beta   90.00
_cell.angle_gamma   90.00
#
_symmetry.space_group_name_H-M   'P 1'
#
loop_
_entity.id
_entity.type
_entity.pdbx_description
1 polymer ?
#
loop_
_entity_poly.entity_id
_entity_poly.type
_entity_poly.pdbx_seq_one_letter_code
_entity_poly.pdbx_strand_id
1 'polypeptide(L)'
;MTVKRYNFDLQGHRGARGILPENSIEGFKAAIDYGVNTIELDVVVSKDSLVVVSHEAYMNPKICTDSKGNQIKDKSAFNLYEMTYEQIKAFDCGSLKHPDFSEQEPKSTSKPLLSEVIKLSSENFKQKGEWVSLNIELKSSPDTDNIYHPKPEVFVDLVVRTIKNESIPLSIINLQSFDERILRYIIDKYPGINVAYLVEDGNFYNNLQKLGKSPQIYSPHYSLVDSLMIKQAHKSGIKIIPWTVNDMKKMQELLELGVDGIITDYPNNARLYVK
;
A
#
# COMPACT_ATOMS: atom_id res chain seq x y z
N MET A 1 1.77 33.31 -0.20
CA MET A 1 3.09 32.69 -0.48
C MET A 1 2.90 31.67 -1.57
N THR A 2 3.74 31.69 -2.60
CA THR A 2 3.67 30.69 -3.69
C THR A 2 4.26 29.39 -3.18
N VAL A 3 3.48 28.31 -3.18
CA VAL A 3 3.96 26.96 -2.79
C VAL A 3 4.90 26.47 -3.89
N LYS A 4 6.11 26.03 -3.51
CA LYS A 4 7.06 25.42 -4.45
C LYS A 4 6.53 24.04 -4.86
N ARG A 5 6.52 23.77 -6.16
CA ARG A 5 6.05 22.51 -6.74
C ARG A 5 7.21 21.63 -7.17
N TYR A 6 7.03 20.31 -7.03
CA TYR A 6 8.05 19.30 -7.29
C TYR A 6 7.49 18.24 -8.26
N ASN A 7 8.38 17.54 -8.94
CA ASN A 7 8.04 16.35 -9.70
C ASN A 7 8.40 15.13 -8.84
N PHE A 8 7.42 14.44 -8.30
CA PHE A 8 7.58 13.29 -7.41
C PHE A 8 6.38 12.34 -7.52
N ASP A 9 6.54 11.11 -7.11
CA ASP A 9 5.47 10.11 -7.05
C ASP A 9 4.64 10.35 -5.78
N LEU A 10 3.44 10.92 -5.94
CA LEU A 10 2.47 11.08 -4.87
C LEU A 10 1.69 9.78 -4.73
N GLN A 11 1.84 9.10 -3.59
CA GLN A 11 1.14 7.87 -3.28
C GLN A 11 0.09 8.06 -2.19
N GLY A 12 -1.15 7.65 -2.48
CA GLY A 12 -2.24 7.66 -1.51
C GLY A 12 -2.20 6.41 -0.65
N HIS A 13 -1.82 6.55 0.64
CA HIS A 13 -1.69 5.47 1.61
C HIS A 13 -3.04 4.82 1.90
N ARG A 14 -3.19 3.55 1.54
CA ARG A 14 -4.46 2.82 1.57
C ARG A 14 -5.60 3.58 0.88
N GLY A 15 -5.26 4.32 -0.18
CA GLY A 15 -6.13 5.28 -0.85
C GLY A 15 -6.01 6.69 -0.26
N ALA A 16 -7.12 7.27 0.19
CA ALA A 16 -7.17 8.54 0.89
C ALA A 16 -7.60 8.33 2.36
N ARG A 17 -6.81 7.55 3.12
CA ARG A 17 -7.13 7.05 4.45
C ARG A 17 -7.53 8.14 5.45
N GLY A 18 -6.92 9.32 5.37
CA GLY A 18 -7.25 10.43 6.25
C GLY A 18 -8.66 11.02 6.00
N ILE A 19 -9.28 10.71 4.84
CA ILE A 19 -10.52 11.33 4.36
C ILE A 19 -11.66 10.31 4.22
N LEU A 20 -11.38 9.09 3.76
CA LEU A 20 -12.36 8.01 3.55
C LEU A 20 -11.81 6.69 4.11
N PRO A 21 -12.68 5.67 4.30
CA PRO A 21 -12.25 4.36 4.82
C PRO A 21 -11.07 3.78 4.06
N GLU A 22 -10.07 3.31 4.80
CA GLU A 22 -8.84 2.74 4.26
C GLU A 22 -9.10 1.48 3.43
N ASN A 23 -8.25 1.23 2.43
CA ASN A 23 -8.30 0.01 1.62
C ASN A 23 -9.68 -0.27 1.04
N SER A 24 -10.43 0.78 0.69
CA SER A 24 -11.77 0.73 0.11
C SER A 24 -11.82 1.28 -1.31
N ILE A 25 -12.77 0.82 -2.09
CA ILE A 25 -12.99 1.33 -3.47
C ILE A 25 -13.23 2.84 -3.47
N GLU A 26 -13.97 3.33 -2.48
CA GLU A 26 -14.27 4.76 -2.32
C GLU A 26 -13.01 5.57 -1.99
N GLY A 27 -12.18 5.06 -1.07
CA GLY A 27 -10.90 5.67 -0.70
C GLY A 27 -9.93 5.74 -1.87
N PHE A 28 -9.87 4.68 -2.70
CA PHE A 28 -9.04 4.66 -3.91
C PHE A 28 -9.54 5.61 -4.99
N LYS A 29 -10.85 5.68 -5.23
CA LYS A 29 -11.43 6.65 -6.17
C LYS A 29 -11.14 8.08 -5.75
N ALA A 30 -11.31 8.39 -4.46
CA ALA A 30 -10.97 9.72 -3.93
C ALA A 30 -9.48 10.05 -4.11
N ALA A 31 -8.57 9.10 -3.86
CA ALA A 31 -7.14 9.32 -4.10
C ALA A 31 -6.85 9.64 -5.57
N ILE A 32 -7.46 8.90 -6.51
CA ILE A 32 -7.36 9.17 -7.97
C ILE A 32 -7.88 10.57 -8.30
N ASP A 33 -9.01 10.98 -7.72
CA ASP A 33 -9.61 12.29 -7.95
C ASP A 33 -8.75 13.43 -7.36
N TYR A 34 -8.02 13.16 -6.28
CA TYR A 34 -7.01 14.07 -5.74
C TYR A 34 -5.73 14.13 -6.58
N GLY A 35 -5.59 13.27 -7.59
CA GLY A 35 -4.49 13.31 -8.55
C GLY A 35 -3.22 12.62 -8.06
N VAL A 36 -3.34 11.50 -7.32
CA VAL A 36 -2.19 10.66 -7.01
C VAL A 36 -1.61 10.02 -8.28
N ASN A 37 -0.30 9.81 -8.30
CA ASN A 37 0.37 9.02 -9.33
C ASN A 37 0.22 7.52 -9.07
N THR A 38 0.17 7.17 -7.78
CA THR A 38 0.16 5.78 -7.32
C THR A 38 -0.85 5.58 -6.19
N ILE A 39 -1.66 4.54 -6.28
CA ILE A 39 -2.45 4.02 -5.16
C ILE A 39 -1.54 3.07 -4.37
N GLU A 40 -1.36 3.34 -3.10
CA GLU A 40 -0.75 2.40 -2.18
C GLU A 40 -1.87 1.61 -1.48
N LEU A 41 -1.68 0.29 -1.32
CA LEU A 41 -2.65 -0.62 -0.73
C LEU A 41 -1.99 -1.86 -0.14
N ASP A 42 -2.68 -2.50 0.80
CA ASP A 42 -2.23 -3.73 1.46
C ASP A 42 -3.05 -4.94 1.00
N VAL A 43 -2.43 -6.10 0.92
CA VAL A 43 -3.12 -7.34 0.58
C VAL A 43 -2.84 -8.47 1.56
N VAL A 44 -3.85 -9.31 1.73
CA VAL A 44 -3.84 -10.59 2.44
C VAL A 44 -4.49 -11.66 1.57
N VAL A 45 -4.52 -12.91 2.03
CA VAL A 45 -5.12 -14.03 1.30
C VAL A 45 -6.26 -14.62 2.10
N SER A 46 -7.40 -14.89 1.46
CA SER A 46 -8.54 -15.60 2.06
C SER A 46 -8.36 -17.12 2.01
N LYS A 47 -9.20 -17.86 2.73
CA LYS A 47 -9.23 -19.34 2.75
C LYS A 47 -9.39 -19.97 1.37
N ASP A 48 -10.17 -19.33 0.50
CA ASP A 48 -10.42 -19.74 -0.88
C ASP A 48 -9.39 -19.19 -1.87
N SER A 49 -8.22 -18.74 -1.36
CA SER A 49 -7.06 -18.29 -2.15
C SER A 49 -7.31 -17.08 -3.01
N LEU A 50 -8.23 -16.19 -2.63
CA LEU A 50 -8.43 -14.91 -3.24
C LEU A 50 -7.57 -13.84 -2.56
N VAL A 51 -7.05 -12.90 -3.35
CA VAL A 51 -6.25 -11.77 -2.83
C VAL A 51 -7.19 -10.65 -2.42
N VAL A 52 -7.28 -10.42 -1.10
CA VAL A 52 -8.17 -9.45 -0.46
C VAL A 52 -7.39 -8.23 -0.03
N VAL A 53 -7.95 -7.04 -0.24
CA VAL A 53 -7.33 -5.78 0.16
C VAL A 53 -7.63 -5.50 1.63
N SER A 54 -6.59 -5.55 2.45
CA SER A 54 -6.67 -5.35 3.91
C SER A 54 -5.29 -5.17 4.50
N HIS A 55 -5.16 -4.25 5.47
CA HIS A 55 -3.92 -4.07 6.22
C HIS A 55 -3.72 -5.18 7.25
N GLU A 56 -4.73 -5.50 8.04
CA GLU A 56 -4.67 -6.60 8.98
C GLU A 56 -5.15 -7.90 8.33
N ALA A 57 -4.53 -9.00 8.75
CA ALA A 57 -4.95 -10.35 8.39
C ALA A 57 -6.21 -10.82 9.17
N TYR A 58 -6.90 -9.91 9.82
CA TYR A 58 -8.14 -10.16 10.58
C TYR A 58 -9.10 -8.99 10.44
N MET A 59 -10.36 -9.17 10.85
CA MET A 59 -11.32 -8.07 10.90
C MET A 59 -10.96 -7.11 12.03
N ASN A 60 -10.47 -5.90 11.68
CA ASN A 60 -10.01 -4.90 12.64
C ASN A 60 -11.18 -4.31 13.44
N PRO A 61 -11.25 -4.52 14.78
CA PRO A 61 -12.35 -4.02 15.62
C PRO A 61 -12.50 -2.49 15.64
N LYS A 62 -11.43 -1.76 15.26
CA LYS A 62 -11.47 -0.28 15.22
C LYS A 62 -12.32 0.25 14.06
N ILE A 63 -12.40 -0.51 12.96
CA ILE A 63 -13.01 -0.03 11.70
C ILE A 63 -14.08 -0.97 11.14
N CYS A 64 -14.18 -2.22 11.64
CA CYS A 64 -15.13 -3.20 11.12
C CYS A 64 -16.23 -3.53 12.13
N THR A 65 -17.44 -3.79 11.61
CA THR A 65 -18.55 -4.43 12.31
C THR A 65 -18.88 -5.76 11.63
N ASP A 66 -19.54 -6.66 12.37
CA ASP A 66 -20.02 -7.91 11.81
C ASP A 66 -21.19 -7.68 10.82
N SER A 67 -21.67 -8.73 10.16
CA SER A 67 -22.78 -8.69 9.21
C SER A 67 -24.13 -8.25 9.80
N LYS A 68 -24.23 -8.13 11.13
CA LYS A 68 -25.40 -7.63 11.85
C LYS A 68 -25.21 -6.21 12.39
N GLY A 69 -24.05 -5.58 12.09
CA GLY A 69 -23.69 -4.24 12.58
C GLY A 69 -23.14 -4.23 14.02
N ASN A 70 -22.84 -5.38 14.63
CA ASN A 70 -22.29 -5.43 15.96
C ASN A 70 -20.78 -5.15 15.93
N GLN A 71 -20.28 -4.44 16.96
CA GLN A 71 -18.84 -4.22 17.13
C GLN A 71 -18.11 -5.53 17.39
N ILE A 72 -17.01 -5.74 16.69
CA ILE A 72 -16.09 -6.87 16.88
C ILE A 72 -15.35 -6.67 18.21
N LYS A 73 -15.43 -7.63 19.11
CA LYS A 73 -14.76 -7.58 20.42
C LYS A 73 -13.43 -8.32 20.44
N ASP A 74 -13.34 -9.39 19.68
CA ASP A 74 -12.16 -10.25 19.61
C ASP A 74 -11.64 -10.32 18.17
N LYS A 75 -10.48 -9.73 17.92
CA LYS A 75 -9.82 -9.74 16.63
C LYS A 75 -9.41 -11.14 16.18
N SER A 76 -9.12 -12.06 17.12
CA SER A 76 -8.69 -13.42 16.80
C SER A 76 -9.82 -14.28 16.23
N ALA A 77 -11.08 -13.89 16.45
CA ALA A 77 -12.25 -14.64 15.96
C ALA A 77 -12.45 -14.56 14.44
N PHE A 78 -11.79 -13.65 13.76
CA PHE A 78 -12.03 -13.37 12.34
C PHE A 78 -10.73 -13.26 11.55
N ASN A 79 -9.93 -14.34 11.56
CA ASN A 79 -8.74 -14.48 10.75
C ASN A 79 -9.14 -14.62 9.27
N LEU A 80 -8.72 -13.67 8.41
CA LEU A 80 -9.09 -13.63 6.99
C LEU A 80 -8.56 -14.84 6.22
N TYR A 81 -7.42 -15.40 6.63
CA TYR A 81 -6.85 -16.59 6.02
C TYR A 81 -7.68 -17.88 6.28
N GLU A 82 -8.55 -17.85 7.29
CA GLU A 82 -9.49 -18.94 7.61
C GLU A 82 -10.93 -18.68 7.12
N MET A 83 -11.19 -17.51 6.54
CA MET A 83 -12.49 -17.08 6.02
C MET A 83 -12.54 -17.13 4.50
N THR A 84 -13.64 -17.59 3.91
CA THR A 84 -13.90 -17.42 2.48
C THR A 84 -14.18 -15.95 2.16
N TYR A 85 -13.98 -15.52 0.92
CA TYR A 85 -14.25 -14.14 0.54
C TYR A 85 -15.71 -13.73 0.75
N GLU A 86 -16.66 -14.62 0.50
CA GLU A 86 -18.08 -14.35 0.79
C GLU A 86 -18.33 -14.05 2.28
N GLN A 87 -17.63 -14.74 3.17
CA GLN A 87 -17.70 -14.44 4.61
C GLN A 87 -17.06 -13.09 4.93
N ILE A 88 -15.90 -12.77 4.30
CA ILE A 88 -15.20 -11.49 4.48
C ILE A 88 -16.06 -10.32 4.01
N LYS A 89 -16.66 -10.45 2.82
CA LYS A 89 -17.48 -9.42 2.19
C LYS A 89 -18.75 -9.05 2.99
N ALA A 90 -19.22 -9.93 3.87
CA ALA A 90 -20.37 -9.68 4.71
C ALA A 90 -20.13 -8.67 5.85
N PHE A 91 -18.87 -8.29 6.10
CA PHE A 91 -18.49 -7.32 7.12
C PHE A 91 -18.50 -5.90 6.56
N ASP A 92 -18.91 -4.94 7.39
CA ASP A 92 -18.76 -3.51 7.09
C ASP A 92 -17.50 -2.98 7.78
N CYS A 93 -16.57 -2.47 6.99
CA CYS A 93 -15.28 -1.95 7.47
C CYS A 93 -15.11 -0.44 7.20
N GLY A 94 -16.21 0.33 7.23
CA GLY A 94 -16.13 1.76 6.95
C GLY A 94 -17.19 2.62 7.64
N SER A 95 -18.26 2.05 8.17
CA SER A 95 -19.30 2.82 8.88
C SER A 95 -18.89 3.31 10.27
N LEU A 96 -17.87 2.73 10.88
CA LEU A 96 -17.33 3.21 12.16
C LEU A 96 -16.48 4.45 11.94
N LYS A 97 -16.66 5.47 12.81
CA LYS A 97 -15.75 6.62 12.85
C LYS A 97 -14.34 6.15 13.22
N HIS A 98 -13.35 6.43 12.39
CA HIS A 98 -11.97 6.02 12.67
C HIS A 98 -11.40 6.81 13.86
N PRO A 99 -10.86 6.14 14.91
CA PRO A 99 -10.41 6.83 16.13
C PRO A 99 -9.19 7.73 15.89
N ASP A 100 -8.33 7.38 14.94
CA ASP A 100 -7.07 8.07 14.68
C ASP A 100 -7.15 9.12 13.56
N PHE A 101 -8.30 9.21 12.82
CA PHE A 101 -8.51 10.13 11.70
C PHE A 101 -9.80 10.93 11.90
N SER A 102 -9.68 12.10 12.51
CA SER A 102 -10.85 12.95 12.84
C SER A 102 -11.58 13.48 11.61
N GLU A 103 -10.87 13.67 10.50
CA GLU A 103 -11.41 14.17 9.23
C GLU A 103 -12.01 13.07 8.35
N GLN A 104 -11.76 11.80 8.68
CA GLN A 104 -12.28 10.68 7.90
C GLN A 104 -13.83 10.63 8.00
N GLU A 105 -14.48 10.63 6.84
CA GLU A 105 -15.92 10.45 6.72
C GLU A 105 -16.27 8.96 6.71
N PRO A 106 -17.07 8.47 7.67
CA PRO A 106 -17.54 7.09 7.67
C PRO A 106 -18.39 6.79 6.43
N LYS A 107 -18.13 5.64 5.81
CA LYS A 107 -18.90 5.16 4.66
C LYS A 107 -18.93 3.64 4.67
N SER A 108 -20.14 3.05 4.62
CA SER A 108 -20.29 1.60 4.57
C SER A 108 -19.51 1.03 3.39
N THR A 109 -18.60 0.12 3.67
CA THR A 109 -17.78 -0.56 2.66
C THR A 109 -17.31 -1.92 3.16
N SER A 110 -17.10 -2.85 2.25
CA SER A 110 -16.46 -4.15 2.54
C SER A 110 -15.02 -4.14 2.02
N LYS A 111 -14.20 -5.08 2.48
CA LYS A 111 -12.85 -5.30 1.95
C LYS A 111 -12.92 -5.79 0.51
N PRO A 112 -12.37 -5.06 -0.49
CA PRO A 112 -12.45 -5.45 -1.89
C PRO A 112 -11.40 -6.52 -2.24
N LEU A 113 -11.57 -7.15 -3.41
CA LEU A 113 -10.52 -7.96 -4.02
C LEU A 113 -9.47 -7.07 -4.71
N LEU A 114 -8.22 -7.54 -4.78
CA LEU A 114 -7.18 -6.87 -5.54
C LEU A 114 -7.58 -6.65 -7.02
N SER A 115 -8.27 -7.59 -7.63
CA SER A 115 -8.79 -7.47 -9.01
C SER A 115 -9.74 -6.29 -9.20
N GLU A 116 -10.54 -5.95 -8.17
CA GLU A 116 -11.46 -4.80 -8.23
C GLU A 116 -10.66 -3.47 -8.20
N VAL A 117 -9.60 -3.40 -7.39
CA VAL A 117 -8.72 -2.21 -7.36
C VAL A 117 -7.93 -2.05 -8.65
N ILE A 118 -7.42 -3.15 -9.23
CA ILE A 118 -6.72 -3.10 -10.53
C ILE A 118 -7.64 -2.54 -11.62
N LYS A 119 -8.92 -2.90 -11.59
CA LYS A 119 -9.91 -2.36 -12.54
C LYS A 119 -10.08 -0.85 -12.46
N LEU A 120 -9.93 -0.23 -11.29
CA LEU A 120 -9.97 1.23 -11.17
C LEU A 120 -8.85 1.91 -11.98
N SER A 121 -7.62 1.37 -11.95
CA SER A 121 -6.53 1.88 -12.78
C SER A 121 -6.82 1.72 -14.27
N SER A 122 -7.39 0.58 -14.69
CA SER A 122 -7.80 0.34 -16.07
C SER A 122 -8.94 1.28 -16.51
N GLU A 123 -9.89 1.57 -15.63
CA GLU A 123 -10.97 2.52 -15.89
C GLU A 123 -10.45 3.94 -16.03
N ASN A 124 -9.53 4.37 -15.16
CA ASN A 124 -8.88 5.68 -15.28
C ASN A 124 -8.14 5.82 -16.60
N PHE A 125 -7.40 4.78 -17.03
CA PHE A 125 -6.73 4.78 -18.33
C PHE A 125 -7.72 4.92 -19.50
N LYS A 126 -8.85 4.19 -19.48
CA LYS A 126 -9.88 4.30 -20.51
C LYS A 126 -10.52 5.69 -20.56
N GLN A 127 -10.67 6.36 -19.42
CA GLN A 127 -11.33 7.67 -19.31
C GLN A 127 -10.38 8.83 -19.59
N LYS A 128 -9.13 8.77 -19.10
CA LYS A 128 -8.18 9.89 -19.11
C LYS A 128 -6.92 9.64 -19.94
N GLY A 129 -6.70 8.41 -20.42
CA GLY A 129 -5.49 8.02 -21.14
C GLY A 129 -4.26 7.85 -20.24
N GLU A 130 -4.43 7.89 -18.92
CA GLU A 130 -3.34 7.86 -17.94
C GLU A 130 -3.53 6.69 -16.96
N TRP A 131 -2.47 5.89 -16.79
CA TRP A 131 -2.44 4.85 -15.77
C TRP A 131 -2.20 5.45 -14.40
N VAL A 132 -2.94 4.99 -13.40
CA VAL A 132 -2.58 5.17 -12.00
C VAL A 132 -1.82 3.92 -11.57
N SER A 133 -0.60 4.08 -11.07
CA SER A 133 0.24 2.97 -10.61
C SER A 133 -0.31 2.36 -9.32
N LEU A 134 0.08 1.11 -9.06
CA LEU A 134 -0.29 0.40 -7.83
C LEU A 134 0.98 0.00 -7.06
N ASN A 135 1.05 0.38 -5.79
CA ASN A 135 2.08 -0.05 -4.85
C ASN A 135 1.43 -0.98 -3.82
N ILE A 136 1.63 -2.30 -3.99
CA ILE A 136 0.88 -3.35 -3.33
C ILE A 136 1.73 -3.99 -2.24
N GLU A 137 1.37 -3.79 -0.96
CA GLU A 137 2.05 -4.42 0.16
C GLU A 137 1.52 -5.84 0.42
N LEU A 138 2.43 -6.83 0.36
CA LEU A 138 2.14 -8.18 0.80
C LEU A 138 2.40 -8.28 2.31
N LYS A 139 1.32 -8.43 3.09
CA LYS A 139 1.37 -8.50 4.57
C LYS A 139 1.83 -9.89 5.00
N SER A 140 3.14 -10.04 5.21
CA SER A 140 3.81 -11.30 5.54
C SER A 140 4.81 -11.12 6.68
N SER A 141 4.93 -12.15 7.51
CA SER A 141 5.94 -12.25 8.57
C SER A 141 6.33 -13.72 8.78
N PRO A 142 7.61 -14.04 9.02
CA PRO A 142 8.06 -15.41 9.24
C PRO A 142 7.30 -16.16 10.33
N ASP A 143 6.91 -15.46 11.39
CA ASP A 143 6.25 -16.06 12.57
C ASP A 143 4.77 -16.40 12.31
N THR A 144 4.20 -15.96 11.19
CA THR A 144 2.77 -16.10 10.89
C THR A 144 2.48 -16.87 9.61
N ASP A 145 3.50 -17.51 9.02
CA ASP A 145 3.35 -18.42 7.87
C ASP A 145 2.33 -19.52 8.16
N ASN A 146 1.36 -19.71 7.26
CA ASN A 146 0.24 -20.66 7.34
C ASN A 146 -0.69 -20.45 8.56
N ILE A 147 -0.57 -19.32 9.24
CA ILE A 147 -1.47 -18.89 10.32
C ILE A 147 -2.34 -17.73 9.84
N TYR A 148 -1.71 -16.65 9.34
CA TYR A 148 -2.39 -15.47 8.85
C TYR A 148 -2.22 -15.24 7.34
N HIS A 149 -1.31 -15.97 6.70
CA HIS A 149 -1.03 -15.91 5.26
C HIS A 149 -0.31 -17.20 4.82
N PRO A 150 -0.33 -17.54 3.52
CA PRO A 150 0.44 -18.66 3.01
C PRO A 150 1.94 -18.36 3.05
N LYS A 151 2.77 -19.36 2.76
CA LYS A 151 4.22 -19.15 2.58
C LYS A 151 4.49 -18.10 1.49
N PRO A 152 5.63 -17.36 1.56
CA PRO A 152 5.97 -16.28 0.66
C PRO A 152 5.78 -16.60 -0.82
N GLU A 153 6.22 -17.77 -1.27
CA GLU A 153 6.16 -18.16 -2.68
C GLU A 153 4.72 -18.28 -3.17
N VAL A 154 3.86 -18.89 -2.36
CA VAL A 154 2.42 -19.06 -2.67
C VAL A 154 1.72 -17.71 -2.68
N PHE A 155 2.03 -16.85 -1.71
CA PHE A 155 1.44 -15.52 -1.62
C PHE A 155 1.78 -14.67 -2.86
N VAL A 156 3.05 -14.58 -3.19
CA VAL A 156 3.51 -13.83 -4.38
C VAL A 156 2.88 -14.39 -5.65
N ASP A 157 2.85 -15.71 -5.84
CA ASP A 157 2.28 -16.34 -7.03
C ASP A 157 0.78 -16.04 -7.17
N LEU A 158 0.02 -15.98 -6.06
CA LEU A 158 -1.39 -15.59 -6.08
C LEU A 158 -1.58 -14.13 -6.50
N VAL A 159 -0.78 -13.21 -5.94
CA VAL A 159 -0.82 -11.79 -6.27
C VAL A 159 -0.46 -11.58 -7.75
N VAL A 160 0.66 -12.14 -8.21
CA VAL A 160 1.12 -12.00 -9.60
C VAL A 160 0.13 -12.62 -10.59
N ARG A 161 -0.49 -13.75 -10.25
CA ARG A 161 -1.54 -14.36 -11.07
C ARG A 161 -2.75 -13.44 -11.19
N THR A 162 -3.18 -12.80 -10.08
CA THR A 162 -4.29 -11.83 -10.08
C THR A 162 -3.96 -10.66 -11.00
N ILE A 163 -2.75 -10.08 -10.90
CA ILE A 163 -2.30 -8.97 -11.75
C ILE A 163 -2.31 -9.35 -13.22
N LYS A 164 -1.75 -10.52 -13.58
CA LYS A 164 -1.67 -10.99 -14.97
C LYS A 164 -3.03 -11.24 -15.60
N ASN A 165 -4.02 -11.66 -14.82
CA ASN A 165 -5.38 -11.91 -15.31
C ASN A 165 -6.11 -10.61 -15.71
N GLU A 166 -5.73 -9.47 -15.15
CA GLU A 166 -6.36 -8.16 -15.46
C GLU A 166 -5.70 -7.42 -16.63
N SER A 167 -4.69 -8.01 -17.28
CA SER A 167 -4.06 -7.49 -18.50
C SER A 167 -3.57 -6.04 -18.42
N ILE A 168 -3.03 -5.63 -17.27
CA ILE A 168 -2.41 -4.30 -17.07
C ILE A 168 -0.89 -4.36 -17.27
N PRO A 169 -0.23 -3.24 -17.62
CA PRO A 169 1.23 -3.21 -17.77
C PRO A 169 1.92 -3.49 -16.43
N LEU A 170 2.88 -4.41 -16.40
CA LEU A 170 3.66 -4.70 -15.18
C LEU A 170 4.50 -3.49 -14.73
N SER A 171 4.83 -2.57 -15.65
CA SER A 171 5.61 -1.36 -15.34
C SER A 171 4.92 -0.37 -14.40
N ILE A 172 3.59 -0.47 -14.23
CA ILE A 172 2.85 0.37 -13.29
C ILE A 172 2.65 -0.32 -11.92
N ILE A 173 3.22 -1.51 -11.73
CA ILE A 173 3.09 -2.29 -10.50
C ILE A 173 4.40 -2.24 -9.72
N ASN A 174 4.28 -1.85 -8.46
CA ASN A 174 5.30 -2.07 -7.44
C ASN A 174 4.75 -3.07 -6.43
N LEU A 175 5.52 -4.09 -6.07
CA LEU A 175 5.21 -4.98 -4.96
C LEU A 175 6.11 -4.62 -3.79
N GLN A 176 5.52 -4.35 -2.62
CA GLN A 176 6.28 -3.97 -1.43
C GLN A 176 6.05 -4.93 -0.28
N SER A 177 7.02 -5.03 0.62
CA SER A 177 6.91 -5.78 1.88
C SER A 177 8.03 -5.40 2.85
N PHE A 178 7.79 -5.63 4.14
CA PHE A 178 8.83 -5.69 5.17
C PHE A 178 9.56 -7.04 5.18
N ASP A 179 8.92 -8.10 4.66
CA ASP A 179 9.46 -9.45 4.62
C ASP A 179 10.41 -9.63 3.43
N GLU A 180 11.71 -9.70 3.71
CA GLU A 180 12.73 -9.85 2.66
C GLU A 180 12.57 -11.16 1.86
N ARG A 181 11.92 -12.18 2.41
CA ARG A 181 11.68 -13.45 1.71
C ARG A 181 10.74 -13.23 0.52
N ILE A 182 9.68 -12.42 0.71
CA ILE A 182 8.76 -11.96 -0.34
C ILE A 182 9.54 -11.26 -1.44
N LEU A 183 10.35 -10.26 -1.06
CA LEU A 183 11.07 -9.40 -2.02
C LEU A 183 12.10 -10.19 -2.82
N ARG A 184 12.88 -11.06 -2.15
CA ARG A 184 13.84 -11.95 -2.83
C ARG A 184 13.16 -12.85 -3.86
N TYR A 185 12.03 -13.45 -3.49
CA TYR A 185 11.29 -14.31 -4.40
C TYR A 185 10.75 -13.55 -5.61
N ILE A 186 10.22 -12.33 -5.43
CA ILE A 186 9.76 -11.48 -6.54
C ILE A 186 10.92 -11.16 -7.49
N ILE A 187 12.06 -10.69 -6.95
CA ILE A 187 13.23 -10.31 -7.75
C ILE A 187 13.73 -11.47 -8.59
N ASP A 188 13.78 -12.68 -8.02
CA ASP A 188 14.29 -13.87 -8.71
C ASP A 188 13.31 -14.44 -9.74
N LYS A 189 12.02 -14.46 -9.45
CA LYS A 189 11.02 -15.12 -10.30
C LYS A 189 10.28 -14.19 -11.25
N TYR A 190 10.13 -12.93 -10.88
CA TYR A 190 9.35 -11.93 -11.61
C TYR A 190 10.12 -10.64 -11.89
N PRO A 191 11.26 -10.68 -12.59
CA PRO A 191 12.19 -9.54 -12.75
C PRO A 191 11.58 -8.34 -13.49
N GLY A 192 10.40 -8.49 -14.09
CA GLY A 192 9.66 -7.40 -14.74
C GLY A 192 8.76 -6.59 -13.80
N ILE A 193 8.68 -6.96 -12.50
CA ILE A 193 7.88 -6.25 -11.49
C ILE A 193 8.83 -5.46 -10.61
N ASN A 194 8.53 -4.18 -10.38
CA ASN A 194 9.32 -3.36 -9.45
C ASN A 194 9.10 -3.82 -8.01
N VAL A 195 10.18 -3.79 -7.23
CA VAL A 195 10.18 -4.13 -5.81
C VAL A 195 10.46 -2.90 -4.97
N ALA A 196 9.63 -2.68 -3.95
CA ALA A 196 9.82 -1.65 -2.93
C ALA A 196 10.10 -2.30 -1.58
N TYR A 197 11.25 -1.98 -0.98
CA TYR A 197 11.65 -2.52 0.32
C TYR A 197 11.22 -1.59 1.43
N LEU A 198 10.22 -2.00 2.22
CA LEU A 198 9.74 -1.29 3.39
C LEU A 198 10.69 -1.52 4.57
N VAL A 199 11.08 -0.43 5.24
CA VAL A 199 11.91 -0.51 6.45
C VAL A 199 11.44 0.51 7.50
N GLU A 200 11.47 0.09 8.76
CA GLU A 200 11.07 0.90 9.91
C GLU A 200 12.26 1.36 10.76
N ASP A 201 13.39 0.66 10.66
CA ASP A 201 14.60 0.93 11.42
C ASP A 201 15.89 0.61 10.65
N GLY A 202 17.03 0.79 11.30
CA GLY A 202 18.34 0.49 10.74
C GLY A 202 18.84 1.56 9.78
N ASN A 203 19.97 1.29 9.14
CA ASN A 203 20.53 2.16 8.11
C ASN A 203 20.46 1.51 6.71
N PHE A 204 20.52 2.35 5.69
CA PHE A 204 20.38 1.95 4.29
C PHE A 204 21.30 0.78 3.88
N TYR A 205 22.58 0.85 4.24
CA TYR A 205 23.55 -0.16 3.86
C TYR A 205 23.25 -1.53 4.50
N ASN A 206 23.00 -1.56 5.81
CA ASN A 206 22.72 -2.80 6.54
C ASN A 206 21.41 -3.44 6.05
N ASN A 207 20.40 -2.63 5.77
CA ASN A 207 19.10 -3.12 5.27
C ASN A 207 19.25 -3.73 3.86
N LEU A 208 20.02 -3.10 2.97
CA LEU A 208 20.32 -3.70 1.66
C LEU A 208 21.14 -4.99 1.78
N GLN A 209 22.08 -5.07 2.72
CA GLN A 209 22.80 -6.30 3.01
C GLN A 209 21.87 -7.42 3.51
N LYS A 210 20.94 -7.08 4.39
CA LYS A 210 19.92 -8.03 4.90
C LYS A 210 19.02 -8.54 3.77
N LEU A 211 18.58 -7.65 2.87
CA LEU A 211 17.83 -8.06 1.68
C LEU A 211 18.68 -8.93 0.74
N GLY A 212 19.99 -8.66 0.61
CA GLY A 212 20.92 -9.40 -0.25
C GLY A 212 20.64 -9.25 -1.76
N LYS A 213 19.77 -8.32 -2.15
CA LYS A 213 19.34 -7.98 -3.51
C LYS A 213 19.19 -6.47 -3.64
N SER A 214 19.11 -5.95 -4.86
CA SER A 214 18.85 -4.53 -5.12
C SER A 214 17.39 -4.32 -5.49
N PRO A 215 16.60 -3.62 -4.65
CA PRO A 215 15.24 -3.22 -5.00
C PRO A 215 15.27 -1.99 -5.93
N GLN A 216 14.19 -1.72 -6.65
CA GLN A 216 14.02 -0.49 -7.41
C GLN A 216 13.66 0.70 -6.51
N ILE A 217 12.99 0.42 -5.38
CA ILE A 217 12.54 1.43 -4.42
C ILE A 217 12.96 0.99 -3.02
N TYR A 218 13.55 1.90 -2.27
CA TYR A 218 13.74 1.77 -0.83
C TYR A 218 12.72 2.70 -0.15
N SER A 219 11.85 2.13 0.67
CA SER A 219 10.69 2.80 1.25
C SER A 219 10.82 2.84 2.78
N PRO A 220 11.57 3.81 3.33
CA PRO A 220 11.85 3.92 4.76
C PRO A 220 10.72 4.65 5.50
N HIS A 221 10.57 4.39 6.80
CA HIS A 221 9.89 5.34 7.68
C HIS A 221 10.54 6.72 7.53
N TYR A 222 9.74 7.77 7.40
CA TYR A 222 10.23 9.11 7.02
C TYR A 222 11.27 9.70 7.98
N SER A 223 11.28 9.26 9.25
CA SER A 223 12.25 9.73 10.25
C SER A 223 13.69 9.24 9.99
N LEU A 224 13.87 8.20 9.16
CA LEU A 224 15.16 7.65 8.80
C LEU A 224 15.82 8.38 7.63
N VAL A 225 15.05 9.22 6.91
CA VAL A 225 15.53 9.86 5.68
C VAL A 225 16.47 11.01 5.98
N ASP A 226 17.67 10.93 5.43
CA ASP A 226 18.66 12.00 5.41
C ASP A 226 19.30 12.17 4.02
N SER A 227 20.07 13.24 3.86
CA SER A 227 20.74 13.55 2.59
C SER A 227 21.79 12.51 2.18
N LEU A 228 22.40 11.80 3.14
CA LEU A 228 23.39 10.76 2.87
C LEU A 228 22.70 9.52 2.31
N MET A 229 21.58 9.09 2.90
CA MET A 229 20.76 7.98 2.39
C MET A 229 20.33 8.23 0.96
N ILE A 230 19.76 9.41 0.66
CA ILE A 230 19.32 9.77 -0.69
C ILE A 230 20.47 9.71 -1.69
N LYS A 231 21.63 10.29 -1.35
CA LYS A 231 22.82 10.23 -2.19
C LYS A 231 23.28 8.80 -2.48
N GLN A 232 23.30 7.94 -1.46
CA GLN A 232 23.71 6.54 -1.59
C GLN A 232 22.73 5.75 -2.45
N ALA A 233 21.44 5.92 -2.22
CA ALA A 233 20.39 5.27 -2.99
C ALA A 233 20.41 5.68 -4.47
N HIS A 234 20.46 6.97 -4.76
CA HIS A 234 20.50 7.47 -6.13
C HIS A 234 21.77 7.03 -6.87
N LYS A 235 22.93 6.96 -6.18
CA LYS A 235 24.16 6.40 -6.77
C LYS A 235 24.00 4.95 -7.20
N SER A 236 23.12 4.20 -6.53
CA SER A 236 22.80 2.80 -6.82
C SER A 236 21.58 2.64 -7.74
N GLY A 237 20.99 3.73 -8.24
CA GLY A 237 19.78 3.71 -9.06
C GLY A 237 18.52 3.34 -8.30
N ILE A 238 18.52 3.46 -6.96
CA ILE A 238 17.40 3.13 -6.08
C ILE A 238 16.64 4.41 -5.74
N LYS A 239 15.31 4.39 -5.90
CA LYS A 239 14.43 5.49 -5.51
C LYS A 239 14.16 5.46 -4.00
N ILE A 240 13.96 6.64 -3.40
CA ILE A 240 13.56 6.81 -2.00
C ILE A 240 12.13 7.33 -1.94
N ILE A 241 11.21 6.51 -1.38
CA ILE A 241 9.79 6.84 -1.20
C ILE A 241 9.38 6.57 0.24
N PRO A 242 9.48 7.58 1.13
CA PRO A 242 9.17 7.41 2.56
C PRO A 242 7.67 7.34 2.87
N TRP A 243 7.36 6.70 3.99
CA TRP A 243 6.02 6.52 4.57
C TRP A 243 6.02 6.82 6.08
N THR A 244 4.92 7.13 6.77
CA THR A 244 3.74 7.77 6.21
C THR A 244 3.87 9.26 6.55
N VAL A 245 3.89 10.11 5.55
CA VAL A 245 4.20 11.53 5.70
C VAL A 245 2.91 12.34 5.63
N ASN A 246 2.40 12.78 6.79
CA ASN A 246 1.14 13.51 6.90
C ASN A 246 1.33 15.00 7.24
N ASP A 247 2.45 15.36 7.86
CA ASP A 247 2.77 16.75 8.18
C ASP A 247 3.29 17.48 6.94
N MET A 248 2.63 18.59 6.58
CA MET A 248 2.94 19.38 5.38
C MET A 248 4.36 19.98 5.38
N LYS A 249 4.85 20.37 6.56
CA LYS A 249 6.21 20.90 6.69
C LYS A 249 7.24 19.80 6.49
N LYS A 250 7.02 18.63 7.10
CA LYS A 250 7.88 17.46 6.92
C LYS A 250 7.87 16.98 5.46
N MET A 251 6.72 17.01 4.80
CA MET A 251 6.59 16.70 3.38
C MET A 251 7.45 17.63 2.52
N GLN A 252 7.37 18.94 2.76
CA GLN A 252 8.20 19.92 2.07
C GLN A 252 9.70 19.69 2.32
N GLU A 253 10.12 19.46 3.57
CA GLU A 253 11.51 19.16 3.93
C GLU A 253 12.06 17.94 3.16
N LEU A 254 11.29 16.85 3.08
CA LEU A 254 11.68 15.65 2.36
C LEU A 254 11.79 15.88 0.85
N LEU A 255 10.85 16.62 0.27
CA LEU A 255 10.89 16.99 -1.15
C LEU A 255 12.09 17.91 -1.47
N GLU A 256 12.46 18.79 -0.56
CA GLU A 256 13.65 19.63 -0.68
C GLU A 256 14.96 18.82 -0.56
N LEU A 257 14.95 17.75 0.24
CA LEU A 257 16.07 16.81 0.32
C LEU A 257 16.22 15.98 -0.96
N GLY A 258 15.15 15.84 -1.78
CA GLY A 258 15.18 15.17 -3.07
C GLY A 258 14.69 13.71 -3.03
N VAL A 259 13.70 13.38 -2.17
CA VAL A 259 13.02 12.09 -2.26
C VAL A 259 12.25 11.96 -3.58
N ASP A 260 12.10 10.74 -4.08
CA ASP A 260 11.49 10.44 -5.39
C ASP A 260 9.95 10.32 -5.32
N GLY A 261 9.41 10.14 -4.13
CA GLY A 261 7.97 10.05 -3.88
C GLY A 261 7.65 10.20 -2.40
N ILE A 262 6.36 10.21 -2.08
CA ILE A 262 5.85 10.28 -0.71
C ILE A 262 4.57 9.46 -0.60
N ILE A 263 4.47 8.63 0.45
CA ILE A 263 3.24 7.91 0.84
C ILE A 263 2.55 8.70 1.95
N THR A 264 1.28 9.09 1.75
CA THR A 264 0.51 9.94 2.69
C THR A 264 -0.95 9.51 2.83
N ASP A 265 -1.51 9.68 4.03
CA ASP A 265 -2.94 9.50 4.31
C ASP A 265 -3.80 10.67 3.76
N TYR A 266 -3.17 11.82 3.44
CA TYR A 266 -3.83 13.05 3.01
C TYR A 266 -3.36 13.51 1.62
N PRO A 267 -3.67 12.74 0.55
CA PRO A 267 -3.26 13.11 -0.81
C PRO A 267 -3.88 14.43 -1.28
N ASN A 268 -5.06 14.81 -0.77
CA ASN A 268 -5.69 16.11 -1.00
C ASN A 268 -4.77 17.29 -0.62
N ASN A 269 -4.08 17.20 0.52
CA ASN A 269 -3.14 18.23 1.00
C ASN A 269 -1.82 18.18 0.21
N ALA A 270 -1.28 16.99 -0.02
CA ALA A 270 -0.02 16.76 -0.72
C ALA A 270 -0.05 17.22 -2.19
N ARG A 271 -1.23 17.21 -2.83
CA ARG A 271 -1.42 17.70 -4.20
C ARG A 271 -0.91 19.14 -4.42
N LEU A 272 -0.90 19.97 -3.38
CA LEU A 272 -0.39 21.36 -3.47
C LEU A 272 1.09 21.41 -3.90
N TYR A 273 1.86 20.36 -3.66
CA TYR A 273 3.28 20.27 -4.01
C TYR A 273 3.55 19.64 -5.39
N VAL A 274 2.56 19.02 -6.03
CA VAL A 274 2.73 18.36 -7.34
C VAL A 274 2.79 19.41 -8.46
N LYS A 275 3.72 19.22 -9.42
CA LYS A 275 3.84 20.05 -10.64
C LYS A 275 2.73 19.75 -11.63
#